data_26615fec9dfca1a282dcdbce81324f39
#
_entry.id   26615fec9dfca1a282dcdbce81324f39
#
_cell.length_a   1.000
_cell.length_b   1.000
_cell.length_c   1.000
_cell.angle_alpha   90.00
_cell.angle_beta   90.00
_cell.angle_gamma   90.00
#
_symmetry.space_group_name_H-M   'P 1'
#
loop_
_entity.id
_entity.type
_entity.pdbx_description
1 polymer ?
#
loop_
_entity_poly.entity_id
_entity_poly.type
_entity_poly.pdbx_seq_one_letter_code
_entity_poly.pdbx_strand_id
1 'polypeptide(L)'
;MEYGFLSLLPALVTIVVAFATRKVTWALFLGVVVGSFVVAPSFTAFPKELLNYVLLCFSNFERNMIILFILAVGALLELLRFSGAFEKFAEYIIHYLDKPKKTRVSTFFISLFLFFDDYASILISATSMRSVAAKQRIPKVYLTYLIDNTATIASAAVVSTWAAYEGSLMVDAGKPFGLEISSTEYLVKMIPYNLFIYLLLFFAFISAFSGKWLGKRMKSGAQSRIEEMQNINPKVSHKTFIYPIIMLVILAIVGIIVAGIIALKIKGGGNFTPIDIIGEAPTIEVLLGATLATIIYSSTILFKNKIINIKSFFSSAKSGIMHMLPTALIILWATGLTEVSATLNTGGYIVSLLEPFITASMIPSIVFLMALLISVATGFCWSSMAITMPIAFGMAMGLGGGGEMVYIVSGAVIGGSIAGDLLIPYSDITILGASSMGVSSINHVKSHFKQVMTVIVVSFVGFWALAMSVPATVVLLLSAAILYGIHVIWAKPI
;
A
#
# COMPACT_ATOMS: atom_id res chain seq x y z
N MET A 1 -28.62 5.92 -21.52
CA MET A 1 -27.99 5.66 -20.22
C MET A 1 -29.07 5.83 -19.17
N GLU A 2 -29.42 4.74 -18.49
CA GLU A 2 -30.60 4.66 -17.64
C GLU A 2 -30.56 5.61 -16.43
N TYR A 3 -29.37 5.79 -15.81
CA TYR A 3 -29.19 6.59 -14.59
C TYR A 3 -28.53 7.96 -14.82
N GLY A 4 -27.83 8.18 -15.93
CA GLY A 4 -27.18 9.44 -16.26
C GLY A 4 -26.31 9.99 -15.10
N PHE A 5 -26.48 11.27 -14.75
CA PHE A 5 -25.73 11.91 -13.65
C PHE A 5 -25.92 11.22 -12.29
N LEU A 6 -27.05 10.56 -12.05
CA LEU A 6 -27.31 9.86 -10.79
C LEU A 6 -26.31 8.72 -10.55
N SER A 7 -25.72 8.15 -11.62
CA SER A 7 -24.69 7.12 -11.50
C SER A 7 -23.41 7.60 -10.80
N LEU A 8 -23.13 8.89 -10.79
CA LEU A 8 -21.99 9.49 -10.09
C LEU A 8 -22.22 9.70 -8.59
N LEU A 9 -23.49 9.76 -8.13
CA LEU A 9 -23.81 10.14 -6.76
C LEU A 9 -23.11 9.27 -5.70
N PRO A 10 -23.03 7.93 -5.81
CA PRO A 10 -22.34 7.10 -4.82
C PRO A 10 -20.87 7.50 -4.65
N ALA A 11 -20.14 7.68 -5.76
CA ALA A 11 -18.75 8.08 -5.74
C ALA A 11 -18.56 9.52 -5.22
N LEU A 12 -19.40 10.47 -5.69
CA LEU A 12 -19.35 11.86 -5.25
C LEU A 12 -19.63 12.00 -3.75
N VAL A 13 -20.65 11.31 -3.23
CA VAL A 13 -20.97 11.32 -1.79
C VAL A 13 -19.81 10.71 -1.01
N THR A 14 -19.24 9.61 -1.47
CA THR A 14 -18.06 9.00 -0.84
C THR A 14 -16.91 10.00 -0.76
N ILE A 15 -16.57 10.66 -1.87
CA ILE A 15 -15.47 11.63 -1.91
C ILE A 15 -15.75 12.82 -0.98
N VAL A 16 -16.94 13.42 -1.08
CA VAL A 16 -17.30 14.60 -0.26
C VAL A 16 -17.30 14.27 1.23
N VAL A 17 -17.90 13.13 1.62
CA VAL A 17 -17.96 12.73 3.04
C VAL A 17 -16.57 12.34 3.54
N ALA A 18 -15.76 11.64 2.75
CA ALA A 18 -14.39 11.30 3.13
C ALA A 18 -13.55 12.56 3.36
N PHE A 19 -13.66 13.54 2.44
CA PHE A 19 -12.98 14.83 2.56
C PHE A 19 -13.42 15.63 3.80
N ALA A 20 -14.72 15.72 4.02
CA ALA A 20 -15.29 16.52 5.11
C ALA A 20 -15.03 15.91 6.50
N THR A 21 -15.12 14.58 6.61
CA THR A 21 -15.08 13.88 7.91
C THR A 21 -13.75 13.19 8.20
N ARG A 22 -12.94 12.91 7.17
CA ARG A 22 -11.75 12.05 7.23
C ARG A 22 -12.04 10.64 7.76
N LYS A 23 -13.30 10.20 7.72
CA LYS A 23 -13.74 8.86 8.15
C LYS A 23 -14.14 8.03 6.95
N VAL A 24 -13.13 7.52 6.24
CA VAL A 24 -13.28 6.84 4.95
C VAL A 24 -14.20 5.63 5.01
N THR A 25 -14.10 4.81 6.05
CA THR A 25 -14.98 3.65 6.24
C THR A 25 -16.47 4.03 6.19
N TRP A 26 -16.83 5.12 6.88
CA TRP A 26 -18.19 5.64 6.87
C TRP A 26 -18.57 6.29 5.54
N ALA A 27 -17.61 6.94 4.88
CA ALA A 27 -17.84 7.54 3.57
C ALA A 27 -18.15 6.49 2.50
N LEU A 28 -17.37 5.38 2.46
CA LEU A 28 -17.62 4.25 1.57
C LEU A 28 -18.97 3.59 1.85
N PHE A 29 -19.28 3.33 3.12
CA PHE A 29 -20.59 2.80 3.51
C PHE A 29 -21.74 3.70 3.05
N LEU A 30 -21.63 5.02 3.25
CA LEU A 30 -22.64 5.98 2.78
C LEU A 30 -22.74 5.99 1.25
N GLY A 31 -21.63 5.81 0.53
CA GLY A 31 -21.65 5.62 -0.92
C GLY A 31 -22.50 4.41 -1.32
N VAL A 32 -22.33 3.28 -0.63
CA VAL A 32 -23.15 2.07 -0.84
C VAL A 32 -24.62 2.35 -0.54
N VAL A 33 -24.92 3.04 0.57
CA VAL A 33 -26.29 3.43 0.95
C VAL A 33 -26.95 4.29 -0.12
N VAL A 34 -26.26 5.35 -0.59
CA VAL A 34 -26.77 6.24 -1.65
C VAL A 34 -26.95 5.50 -2.96
N GLY A 35 -26.00 4.65 -3.33
CA GLY A 35 -26.12 3.86 -4.55
C GLY A 35 -27.26 2.87 -4.48
N SER A 36 -27.45 2.17 -3.37
CA SER A 36 -28.60 1.28 -3.16
C SER A 36 -29.92 2.03 -3.26
N PHE A 37 -29.95 3.28 -2.79
CA PHE A 37 -31.13 4.15 -2.92
C PHE A 37 -31.41 4.52 -4.38
N VAL A 38 -30.39 4.84 -5.17
CA VAL A 38 -30.51 5.18 -6.59
C VAL A 38 -30.96 3.98 -7.44
N VAL A 39 -30.47 2.77 -7.11
CA VAL A 39 -30.83 1.52 -7.80
C VAL A 39 -32.26 1.07 -7.45
N ALA A 40 -32.73 1.37 -6.22
CA ALA A 40 -34.02 0.91 -5.75
C ALA A 40 -35.18 1.46 -6.59
N PRO A 41 -36.11 0.60 -7.11
CA PRO A 41 -37.21 1.03 -7.94
C PRO A 41 -38.27 1.84 -7.16
N SER A 42 -38.24 1.78 -5.84
CA SER A 42 -39.15 2.50 -4.94
C SER A 42 -38.52 2.67 -3.56
N PHE A 43 -39.02 3.63 -2.78
CA PHE A 43 -38.57 3.87 -1.41
C PHE A 43 -38.76 2.63 -0.52
N THR A 44 -39.81 1.86 -0.75
CA THR A 44 -40.10 0.61 0.01
C THR A 44 -39.15 -0.54 -0.36
N ALA A 45 -38.56 -0.53 -1.56
CA ALA A 45 -37.59 -1.52 -1.99
C ALA A 45 -36.16 -1.22 -1.49
N PHE A 46 -35.85 0.04 -1.13
CA PHE A 46 -34.54 0.46 -0.71
C PHE A 46 -33.91 -0.41 0.41
N PRO A 47 -34.60 -0.75 1.51
CA PRO A 47 -33.99 -1.58 2.55
C PRO A 47 -33.55 -2.97 2.06
N LYS A 48 -34.29 -3.54 1.11
CA LYS A 48 -33.95 -4.81 0.48
C LYS A 48 -32.71 -4.69 -0.40
N GLU A 49 -32.64 -3.64 -1.23
CA GLU A 49 -31.47 -3.39 -2.07
C GLU A 49 -30.23 -3.12 -1.25
N LEU A 50 -30.32 -2.30 -0.20
CA LEU A 50 -29.23 -2.06 0.73
C LEU A 50 -28.73 -3.38 1.37
N LEU A 51 -29.66 -4.22 1.83
CA LEU A 51 -29.30 -5.51 2.41
C LEU A 51 -28.60 -6.41 1.38
N ASN A 52 -29.09 -6.43 0.13
CA ASN A 52 -28.47 -7.18 -0.95
C ASN A 52 -27.01 -6.76 -1.17
N TYR A 53 -26.71 -5.46 -1.29
CA TYR A 53 -25.34 -4.97 -1.46
C TYR A 53 -24.46 -5.23 -0.24
N VAL A 54 -25.01 -5.12 0.98
CA VAL A 54 -24.29 -5.48 2.21
C VAL A 54 -23.94 -6.96 2.22
N LEU A 55 -24.86 -7.85 1.83
CA LEU A 55 -24.61 -9.29 1.77
C LEU A 55 -23.59 -9.62 0.67
N LEU A 56 -23.62 -8.93 -0.47
CA LEU A 56 -22.63 -9.06 -1.54
C LEU A 56 -21.21 -8.74 -1.06
N CYS A 57 -21.04 -7.78 -0.14
CA CYS A 57 -19.75 -7.50 0.46
C CYS A 57 -19.11 -8.72 1.15
N PHE A 58 -19.90 -9.65 1.67
CA PHE A 58 -19.44 -10.86 2.36
C PHE A 58 -19.47 -12.12 1.50
N SER A 59 -19.98 -12.07 0.28
CA SER A 59 -20.22 -13.27 -0.55
C SER A 59 -18.95 -13.82 -1.21
N ASN A 60 -17.90 -13.02 -1.35
CA ASN A 60 -16.69 -13.42 -2.06
C ASN A 60 -15.67 -14.05 -1.09
N PHE A 61 -15.37 -15.35 -1.31
CA PHE A 61 -14.46 -16.13 -0.48
C PHE A 61 -13.03 -15.55 -0.46
N GLU A 62 -12.46 -15.22 -1.62
CA GLU A 62 -11.09 -14.71 -1.74
C GLU A 62 -10.92 -13.40 -0.94
N ARG A 63 -11.89 -12.48 -1.06
CA ARG A 63 -11.88 -11.23 -0.29
C ARG A 63 -11.97 -11.46 1.22
N ASN A 64 -12.79 -12.40 1.66
CA ASN A 64 -12.88 -12.74 3.08
C ASN A 64 -11.53 -13.29 3.59
N MET A 65 -10.81 -14.06 2.77
CA MET A 65 -9.46 -14.52 3.10
C MET A 65 -8.46 -13.37 3.17
N ILE A 66 -8.56 -12.35 2.28
CA ILE A 66 -7.73 -11.13 2.34
C ILE A 66 -7.97 -10.38 3.66
N ILE A 67 -9.23 -10.18 4.04
CA ILE A 67 -9.58 -9.53 5.32
C ILE A 67 -8.97 -10.30 6.50
N LEU A 68 -9.13 -11.63 6.53
CA LEU A 68 -8.55 -12.47 7.57
C LEU A 68 -7.01 -12.39 7.59
N PHE A 69 -6.38 -12.38 6.41
CA PHE A 69 -4.92 -12.24 6.29
C PHE A 69 -4.43 -10.92 6.90
N ILE A 70 -5.03 -9.79 6.53
CA ILE A 70 -4.64 -8.46 7.04
C ILE A 70 -4.82 -8.38 8.56
N LEU A 71 -5.93 -8.91 9.09
CA LEU A 71 -6.16 -8.97 10.54
C LEU A 71 -5.14 -9.86 11.25
N ALA A 72 -4.76 -11.00 10.64
CA ALA A 72 -3.75 -11.90 11.18
C ALA A 72 -2.34 -11.26 11.16
N VAL A 73 -1.96 -10.54 10.09
CA VAL A 73 -0.71 -9.78 10.05
C VAL A 73 -0.68 -8.73 11.16
N GLY A 74 -1.78 -7.98 11.36
CA GLY A 74 -1.89 -7.04 12.47
C GLY A 74 -1.66 -7.69 13.83
N ALA A 75 -2.24 -8.86 14.06
CA ALA A 75 -2.04 -9.63 15.29
C ALA A 75 -0.58 -10.07 15.46
N LEU A 76 0.07 -10.54 14.37
CA LEU A 76 1.49 -10.95 14.38
C LEU A 76 2.41 -9.78 14.74
N LEU A 77 2.25 -8.64 14.04
CA LEU A 77 3.09 -7.47 14.25
C LEU A 77 2.96 -6.93 15.67
N GLU A 78 1.73 -6.84 16.18
CA GLU A 78 1.49 -6.36 17.55
C GLU A 78 2.03 -7.34 18.60
N LEU A 79 1.97 -8.64 18.35
CA LEU A 79 2.58 -9.65 19.21
C LEU A 79 4.10 -9.48 19.29
N LEU A 80 4.77 -9.26 18.16
CA LEU A 80 6.22 -9.03 18.10
C LEU A 80 6.58 -7.69 18.74
N ARG A 81 5.80 -6.63 18.52
CA ARG A 81 5.99 -5.32 19.14
C ARG A 81 5.85 -5.40 20.66
N PHE A 82 4.77 -6.01 21.14
CA PHE A 82 4.51 -6.16 22.58
C PHE A 82 5.60 -6.96 23.29
N SER A 83 6.21 -7.93 22.61
CA SER A 83 7.31 -8.71 23.18
C SER A 83 8.62 -7.93 23.38
N GLY A 84 8.79 -6.76 22.77
CA GLY A 84 10.06 -6.01 22.73
C GLY A 84 11.02 -6.50 21.64
N ALA A 85 10.54 -7.31 20.69
CA ALA A 85 11.37 -7.88 19.63
C ALA A 85 11.91 -6.80 18.67
N PHE A 86 11.11 -5.75 18.40
CA PHE A 86 11.49 -4.64 17.53
C PHE A 86 12.65 -3.84 18.12
N GLU A 87 12.58 -3.55 19.40
CA GLU A 87 13.62 -2.80 20.15
C GLU A 87 14.93 -3.59 20.20
N LYS A 88 14.87 -4.91 20.41
CA LYS A 88 16.05 -5.78 20.40
C LYS A 88 16.68 -5.92 19.02
N PHE A 89 15.90 -5.93 17.98
CA PHE A 89 16.40 -5.86 16.62
C PHE A 89 17.09 -4.51 16.34
N ALA A 90 16.48 -3.41 16.80
CA ALA A 90 17.06 -2.08 16.72
C ALA A 90 18.41 -1.99 17.43
N GLU A 91 18.51 -2.47 18.68
CA GLU A 91 19.77 -2.54 19.43
C GLU A 91 20.86 -3.32 18.66
N TYR A 92 20.50 -4.46 18.08
CA TYR A 92 21.44 -5.30 17.31
C TYR A 92 22.04 -4.56 16.12
N ILE A 93 21.22 -3.86 15.34
CA ILE A 93 21.67 -3.15 14.14
C ILE A 93 22.56 -1.96 14.47
N ILE A 94 22.26 -1.22 15.54
CA ILE A 94 23.01 -0.01 15.94
C ILE A 94 24.51 -0.27 16.06
N HIS A 95 24.91 -1.46 16.48
CA HIS A 95 26.33 -1.80 16.65
C HIS A 95 27.14 -1.81 15.33
N TYR A 96 26.45 -1.94 14.18
CA TYR A 96 27.10 -1.96 12.86
C TYR A 96 27.14 -0.57 12.19
N LEU A 97 26.47 0.44 12.78
CA LEU A 97 26.29 1.75 12.20
C LEU A 97 27.28 2.76 12.81
N ASP A 98 28.54 2.74 12.31
CA ASP A 98 29.65 3.58 12.79
C ASP A 98 29.84 4.89 12.01
N LYS A 99 29.30 4.99 10.74
CA LYS A 99 29.49 6.11 9.83
C LYS A 99 28.18 6.62 9.23
N PRO A 100 28.05 7.96 8.97
CA PRO A 100 26.83 8.51 8.40
C PRO A 100 26.40 7.85 7.07
N LYS A 101 27.35 7.49 6.19
CA LYS A 101 27.05 6.78 4.94
C LYS A 101 26.44 5.40 5.21
N LYS A 102 27.04 4.63 6.12
CA LYS A 102 26.50 3.31 6.49
C LYS A 102 25.08 3.45 7.06
N THR A 103 24.84 4.42 7.93
CA THR A 103 23.52 4.67 8.50
C THR A 103 22.47 4.95 7.43
N ARG A 104 22.75 5.86 6.47
CA ARG A 104 21.82 6.18 5.39
C ARG A 104 21.51 4.97 4.52
N VAL A 105 22.56 4.26 4.08
CA VAL A 105 22.44 3.07 3.22
C VAL A 105 21.71 1.95 3.96
N SER A 106 22.06 1.69 5.24
CA SER A 106 21.37 0.69 6.05
C SER A 106 19.90 1.07 6.29
N THR A 107 19.57 2.35 6.50
CA THR A 107 18.18 2.81 6.63
C THR A 107 17.38 2.42 5.39
N PHE A 108 17.91 2.71 4.20
CA PHE A 108 17.26 2.32 2.94
C PHE A 108 17.04 0.80 2.84
N PHE A 109 18.10 -0.01 3.06
CA PHE A 109 17.99 -1.46 2.91
C PHE A 109 17.16 -2.14 4.00
N ILE A 110 17.15 -1.63 5.24
CA ILE A 110 16.28 -2.16 6.30
C ILE A 110 14.81 -1.92 5.95
N SER A 111 14.47 -0.69 5.52
CA SER A 111 13.10 -0.39 5.10
C SER A 111 12.71 -1.20 3.86
N LEU A 112 13.64 -1.40 2.91
CA LEU A 112 13.41 -2.22 1.73
C LEU A 112 13.21 -3.70 2.07
N PHE A 113 13.97 -4.23 3.03
CA PHE A 113 13.86 -5.63 3.46
C PHE A 113 12.53 -5.94 4.16
N LEU A 114 11.91 -4.93 4.78
CA LEU A 114 10.62 -5.03 5.46
C LEU A 114 9.44 -4.79 4.49
N PHE A 115 9.56 -5.24 3.26
CA PHE A 115 8.64 -5.03 2.14
C PHE A 115 7.25 -5.64 2.33
N PHE A 116 7.08 -6.55 3.26
CA PHE A 116 5.83 -7.26 3.49
C PHE A 116 4.74 -6.40 4.14
N ASP A 117 5.14 -5.30 4.82
CA ASP A 117 4.22 -4.36 5.47
C ASP A 117 4.90 -3.01 5.70
N ASP A 118 4.26 -1.92 5.30
CA ASP A 118 4.79 -0.57 5.40
C ASP A 118 4.81 -0.03 6.84
N TYR A 119 3.79 -0.34 7.66
CA TYR A 119 3.77 0.06 9.07
C TYR A 119 4.93 -0.57 9.84
N ALA A 120 5.17 -1.87 9.62
CA ALA A 120 6.31 -2.56 10.22
C ALA A 120 7.63 -1.94 9.74
N SER A 121 7.76 -1.68 8.44
CA SER A 121 8.93 -1.06 7.84
C SER A 121 9.23 0.31 8.48
N ILE A 122 8.22 1.18 8.54
CA ILE A 122 8.36 2.53 9.11
C ILE A 122 8.70 2.46 10.61
N LEU A 123 7.93 1.71 11.39
CA LEU A 123 8.09 1.66 12.84
C LEU A 123 9.46 1.11 13.25
N ILE A 124 9.88 -0.02 12.65
CA ILE A 124 11.14 -0.68 12.97
C ILE A 124 12.32 0.18 12.52
N SER A 125 12.29 0.67 11.28
CA SER A 125 13.37 1.51 10.74
C SER A 125 13.50 2.82 11.51
N ALA A 126 12.39 3.50 11.81
CA ALA A 126 12.40 4.77 12.51
C ALA A 126 12.90 4.63 13.96
N THR A 127 12.40 3.65 14.72
CA THR A 127 12.86 3.41 16.10
C THR A 127 14.33 3.04 16.15
N SER A 128 14.80 2.20 15.22
CA SER A 128 16.20 1.79 15.10
C SER A 128 17.13 2.97 14.76
N MET A 129 16.70 3.86 13.87
CA MET A 129 17.56 4.94 13.35
C MET A 129 17.50 6.21 14.16
N ARG A 130 16.51 6.41 15.04
CA ARG A 130 16.30 7.66 15.80
C ARG A 130 17.48 8.04 16.67
N SER A 131 18.05 7.09 17.43
CA SER A 131 19.19 7.31 18.31
C SER A 131 20.48 7.50 17.52
N VAL A 132 20.66 6.73 16.44
CA VAL A 132 21.84 6.82 15.56
C VAL A 132 21.87 8.16 14.84
N ALA A 133 20.73 8.64 14.35
CA ALA A 133 20.59 9.95 13.72
C ALA A 133 21.12 11.08 14.59
N ALA A 134 20.74 11.07 15.88
CA ALA A 134 21.20 12.07 16.85
C ALA A 134 22.72 11.98 17.10
N LYS A 135 23.25 10.77 17.30
CA LYS A 135 24.69 10.53 17.54
C LYS A 135 25.56 10.93 16.35
N GLN A 136 25.10 10.69 15.12
CA GLN A 136 25.86 10.97 13.90
C GLN A 136 25.52 12.33 13.25
N ARG A 137 24.69 13.14 13.90
CA ARG A 137 24.26 14.46 13.42
C ARG A 137 23.57 14.42 12.04
N ILE A 138 22.91 13.32 11.71
CA ILE A 138 22.10 13.20 10.50
C ILE A 138 20.73 13.84 10.76
N PRO A 139 20.22 14.72 9.89
CA PRO A 139 18.90 15.32 10.11
C PRO A 139 17.81 14.23 10.18
N LYS A 140 17.06 14.19 11.28
CA LYS A 140 16.00 13.18 11.47
C LYS A 140 14.97 13.23 10.35
N VAL A 141 14.58 14.41 9.88
CA VAL A 141 13.65 14.59 8.74
C VAL A 141 14.15 13.91 7.47
N TYR A 142 15.47 13.83 7.26
CA TYR A 142 16.04 13.13 6.11
C TYR A 142 15.93 11.60 6.25
N LEU A 143 16.22 11.05 7.43
CA LEU A 143 16.02 9.61 7.64
C LEU A 143 14.54 9.24 7.60
N THR A 144 13.65 10.09 8.13
CA THR A 144 12.20 9.90 7.98
C THR A 144 11.80 9.85 6.51
N TYR A 145 12.32 10.77 5.68
CA TYR A 145 12.12 10.73 4.24
C TYR A 145 12.58 9.41 3.61
N LEU A 146 13.79 8.93 3.95
CA LEU A 146 14.28 7.65 3.42
C LEU A 146 13.37 6.49 3.81
N ILE A 147 12.96 6.42 5.07
CA ILE A 147 12.12 5.36 5.62
C ILE A 147 10.75 5.36 4.93
N ASP A 148 10.08 6.50 4.95
CA ASP A 148 8.72 6.67 4.44
C ASP A 148 8.64 6.34 2.94
N ASN A 149 9.57 6.90 2.15
CA ASN A 149 9.59 6.64 0.70
C ASN A 149 10.05 5.22 0.34
N THR A 150 10.85 4.55 1.19
CA THR A 150 11.28 3.17 0.92
C THR A 150 10.25 2.16 1.38
N ALA A 151 9.48 2.44 2.42
CA ALA A 151 8.40 1.58 2.90
C ALA A 151 7.32 1.33 1.84
N THR A 152 7.16 2.25 0.88
CA THR A 152 6.23 2.09 -0.26
C THR A 152 6.56 0.88 -1.15
N ILE A 153 7.74 0.23 -0.99
CA ILE A 153 8.05 -1.03 -1.68
C ILE A 153 7.00 -2.12 -1.42
N ALA A 154 6.29 -2.04 -0.30
CA ALA A 154 5.22 -2.97 0.03
C ALA A 154 4.15 -3.04 -1.06
N SER A 155 3.84 -1.93 -1.75
CA SER A 155 2.90 -1.87 -2.88
C SER A 155 3.46 -2.42 -4.20
N ALA A 156 4.76 -2.65 -4.31
CA ALA A 156 5.38 -3.27 -5.48
C ALA A 156 5.74 -4.74 -5.25
N ALA A 157 5.56 -5.24 -4.05
CA ALA A 157 5.91 -6.62 -3.67
C ALA A 157 4.68 -7.53 -3.77
N VAL A 158 4.76 -8.60 -4.56
CA VAL A 158 3.66 -9.56 -4.74
C VAL A 158 3.25 -10.25 -3.42
N VAL A 159 4.16 -10.28 -2.45
CA VAL A 159 3.95 -10.91 -1.14
C VAL A 159 3.92 -9.83 -0.06
N SER A 160 2.81 -9.11 0.05
CA SER A 160 2.65 -8.04 1.04
C SER A 160 1.18 -7.86 1.41
N THR A 161 0.92 -7.10 2.49
CA THR A 161 -0.44 -6.66 2.85
C THR A 161 -1.05 -5.77 1.76
N TRP A 162 -0.22 -4.98 1.10
CA TRP A 162 -0.62 -4.09 0.00
C TRP A 162 -1.02 -4.88 -1.25
N ALA A 163 -0.21 -5.86 -1.65
CA ALA A 163 -0.50 -6.70 -2.81
C ALA A 163 -1.86 -7.42 -2.67
N ALA A 164 -2.16 -7.95 -1.48
CA ALA A 164 -3.45 -8.56 -1.21
C ALA A 164 -4.60 -7.57 -1.44
N TYR A 165 -4.47 -6.35 -0.94
CA TYR A 165 -5.47 -5.29 -1.11
C TYR A 165 -5.59 -4.83 -2.57
N GLU A 166 -4.50 -4.46 -3.20
CA GLU A 166 -4.44 -3.97 -4.58
C GLU A 166 -5.01 -5.00 -5.56
N GLY A 167 -4.59 -6.26 -5.41
CA GLY A 167 -5.09 -7.35 -6.23
C GLY A 167 -6.61 -7.54 -6.10
N SER A 168 -7.16 -7.43 -4.88
CA SER A 168 -8.62 -7.51 -4.67
C SER A 168 -9.37 -6.40 -5.38
N LEU A 169 -8.85 -5.16 -5.32
CA LEU A 169 -9.47 -4.02 -6.01
C LEU A 169 -9.47 -4.19 -7.53
N MET A 170 -8.37 -4.72 -8.10
CA MET A 170 -8.27 -4.97 -9.53
C MET A 170 -9.24 -6.07 -9.99
N VAL A 171 -9.34 -7.17 -9.23
CA VAL A 171 -10.31 -8.24 -9.49
C VAL A 171 -11.72 -7.69 -9.48
N ASP A 172 -12.09 -6.97 -8.41
CA ASP A 172 -13.44 -6.41 -8.29
C ASP A 172 -13.76 -5.40 -9.39
N ALA A 173 -12.81 -4.52 -9.74
CA ALA A 173 -12.98 -3.54 -10.81
C ALA A 173 -13.05 -4.17 -12.21
N GLY A 174 -12.45 -5.35 -12.41
CA GLY A 174 -12.45 -6.08 -13.69
C GLY A 174 -13.72 -6.87 -13.95
N LYS A 175 -14.41 -7.36 -12.90
CA LYS A 175 -15.61 -8.20 -13.01
C LYS A 175 -16.72 -7.63 -13.90
N PRO A 176 -17.11 -6.33 -13.77
CA PRO A 176 -18.16 -5.74 -14.60
C PRO A 176 -17.86 -5.80 -16.11
N PHE A 177 -16.58 -5.96 -16.47
CA PHE A 177 -16.12 -6.02 -17.85
C PHE A 177 -15.84 -7.46 -18.33
N GLY A 178 -16.20 -8.48 -17.53
CA GLY A 178 -15.98 -9.89 -17.86
C GLY A 178 -14.50 -10.31 -17.77
N LEU A 179 -13.67 -9.58 -17.05
CA LEU A 179 -12.26 -9.94 -16.83
C LEU A 179 -12.16 -10.93 -15.68
N GLU A 180 -12.02 -12.21 -16.00
CA GLU A 180 -11.83 -13.30 -15.03
C GLU A 180 -10.33 -13.58 -14.83
N ILE A 181 -9.63 -12.66 -14.16
CA ILE A 181 -8.19 -12.73 -13.89
C ILE A 181 -8.00 -12.81 -12.37
N SER A 182 -7.12 -13.71 -11.92
CA SER A 182 -6.82 -13.83 -10.48
C SER A 182 -6.08 -12.60 -9.93
N SER A 183 -6.21 -12.35 -8.63
CA SER A 183 -5.51 -11.28 -7.93
C SER A 183 -3.99 -11.31 -8.20
N THR A 184 -3.39 -12.49 -8.13
CA THR A 184 -1.95 -12.67 -8.34
C THR A 184 -1.54 -12.39 -9.79
N GLU A 185 -2.34 -12.84 -10.75
CA GLU A 185 -2.08 -12.59 -12.18
C GLU A 185 -2.15 -11.09 -12.50
N TYR A 186 -3.14 -10.37 -11.94
CA TYR A 186 -3.21 -8.92 -12.06
C TYR A 186 -1.95 -8.24 -11.52
N LEU A 187 -1.50 -8.63 -10.32
CA LEU A 187 -0.32 -8.07 -9.69
C LEU A 187 0.93 -8.30 -10.53
N VAL A 188 1.16 -9.53 -10.99
CA VAL A 188 2.34 -9.87 -11.82
C VAL A 188 2.34 -9.08 -13.12
N LYS A 189 1.20 -8.98 -13.82
CA LYS A 189 1.08 -8.21 -15.06
C LYS A 189 1.22 -6.70 -14.84
N MET A 190 0.87 -6.19 -13.64
CA MET A 190 1.02 -4.78 -13.29
C MET A 190 2.47 -4.40 -12.94
N ILE A 191 3.33 -5.35 -12.55
CA ILE A 191 4.73 -5.06 -12.13
C ILE A 191 5.43 -4.05 -13.06
N PRO A 192 5.43 -4.19 -14.40
CA PRO A 192 6.14 -3.25 -15.28
C PRO A 192 5.60 -1.81 -15.22
N TYR A 193 4.37 -1.62 -14.74
CA TYR A 193 3.64 -0.34 -14.74
C TYR A 193 3.61 0.35 -13.38
N ASN A 194 4.26 -0.20 -12.35
CA ASN A 194 4.36 0.42 -11.02
C ASN A 194 5.41 1.55 -10.99
N LEU A 195 5.30 2.43 -11.99
CA LEU A 195 6.31 3.43 -12.35
C LEU A 195 6.65 4.37 -11.19
N PHE A 196 5.64 4.96 -10.54
CA PHE A 196 5.87 5.94 -9.47
C PHE A 196 6.70 5.34 -8.32
N ILE A 197 6.38 4.11 -7.90
CA ILE A 197 7.07 3.42 -6.80
C ILE A 197 8.53 3.17 -7.15
N TYR A 198 8.80 2.67 -8.35
CA TYR A 198 10.18 2.40 -8.76
C TYR A 198 11.02 3.68 -8.85
N LEU A 199 10.44 4.77 -9.35
CA LEU A 199 11.10 6.06 -9.42
C LEU A 199 11.33 6.66 -8.02
N LEU A 200 10.37 6.51 -7.12
CA LEU A 200 10.48 6.95 -5.73
C LEU A 200 11.61 6.19 -5.00
N LEU A 201 11.64 4.86 -5.14
CA LEU A 201 12.70 4.01 -4.60
C LEU A 201 14.07 4.34 -5.19
N PHE A 202 14.16 4.50 -6.49
CA PHE A 202 15.40 4.91 -7.17
C PHE A 202 15.90 6.24 -6.62
N PHE A 203 15.01 7.21 -6.44
CA PHE A 203 15.39 8.53 -5.95
C PHE A 203 15.83 8.51 -4.48
N ALA A 204 15.19 7.68 -3.64
CA ALA A 204 15.63 7.41 -2.27
C ALA A 204 16.99 6.70 -2.24
N PHE A 205 17.22 5.72 -3.13
CA PHE A 205 18.47 5.01 -3.28
C PHE A 205 19.63 5.94 -3.59
N ILE A 206 19.55 6.73 -4.68
CA ILE A 206 20.63 7.66 -5.04
C ILE A 206 20.90 8.69 -3.95
N SER A 207 19.86 9.14 -3.23
CA SER A 207 19.98 10.04 -2.09
C SER A 207 20.75 9.38 -0.93
N ALA A 208 20.42 8.12 -0.57
CA ALA A 208 21.08 7.38 0.50
C ALA A 208 22.58 7.20 0.23
N PHE A 209 22.95 6.86 -1.01
CA PHE A 209 24.35 6.61 -1.41
C PHE A 209 25.16 7.88 -1.55
N SER A 210 24.62 8.92 -2.22
CA SER A 210 25.32 10.18 -2.45
C SER A 210 25.43 11.06 -1.21
N GLY A 211 24.51 10.93 -0.25
CA GLY A 211 24.40 11.86 0.87
C GLY A 211 23.92 13.24 0.48
N LYS A 212 23.20 13.34 -0.63
CA LYS A 212 22.57 14.56 -1.12
C LYS A 212 21.06 14.38 -1.27
N TRP A 213 20.29 15.44 -1.21
CA TRP A 213 18.86 15.41 -1.42
C TRP A 213 18.31 16.77 -1.90
N LEU A 214 17.08 16.78 -2.42
CA LEU A 214 16.41 18.03 -2.84
C LEU A 214 15.67 18.71 -1.67
N GLY A 215 15.63 18.06 -0.52
CA GLY A 215 14.90 18.51 0.63
C GLY A 215 15.55 19.68 1.38
N LYS A 216 14.82 20.20 2.36
CA LYS A 216 15.30 21.29 3.24
C LYS A 216 15.66 20.71 4.60
N ARG A 217 16.81 21.14 5.16
CA ARG A 217 17.08 21.00 6.59
C ARG A 217 16.02 21.79 7.36
N MET A 218 15.23 21.10 8.16
CA MET A 218 14.31 21.72 9.10
C MET A 218 14.90 21.62 10.50
N LYS A 219 14.78 22.67 11.30
CA LYS A 219 15.12 22.57 12.72
C LYS A 219 14.27 21.46 13.32
N SER A 220 14.90 20.51 14.00
CA SER A 220 14.16 19.52 14.78
C SER A 220 13.25 20.30 15.74
N GLY A 221 11.95 20.13 15.59
CA GLY A 221 11.00 20.59 16.59
C GLY A 221 11.40 20.00 17.94
N ALA A 222 10.98 20.66 19.01
CA ALA A 222 11.38 20.38 20.39
C ALA A 222 11.66 18.88 20.61
N GLN A 223 12.83 18.61 21.21
CA GLN A 223 13.22 17.27 21.64
C GLN A 223 12.01 16.55 22.25
N SER A 224 11.32 15.70 21.44
CA SER A 224 10.47 14.72 22.06
C SER A 224 11.37 13.97 23.03
N ARG A 225 10.99 13.95 24.30
CA ARG A 225 11.64 13.16 25.34
C ARG A 225 12.06 11.85 24.69
N ILE A 226 13.32 11.48 24.81
CA ILE A 226 13.76 10.11 24.63
C ILE A 226 12.89 9.37 25.63
N GLU A 227 11.81 8.75 25.15
CA GLU A 227 11.16 7.73 25.95
C GLU A 227 12.25 6.73 26.19
N GLU A 228 12.69 6.65 27.44
CA GLU A 228 13.65 5.67 27.91
C GLU A 228 13.16 4.34 27.36
N MET A 229 14.05 3.65 26.66
CA MET A 229 13.78 2.31 26.16
C MET A 229 13.15 1.54 27.32
N GLN A 230 11.86 1.21 27.19
CA GLN A 230 11.12 0.49 28.22
C GLN A 230 11.99 -0.68 28.66
N ASN A 231 12.00 -1.02 29.95
CA ASN A 231 12.72 -2.16 30.48
C ASN A 231 12.36 -3.44 29.71
N ILE A 232 13.11 -3.69 28.63
CA ILE A 232 12.86 -4.82 27.74
C ILE A 232 13.24 -6.08 28.52
N ASN A 233 12.36 -7.07 28.49
CA ASN A 233 12.63 -8.36 29.12
C ASN A 233 13.99 -8.91 28.62
N PRO A 234 14.97 -9.19 29.49
CA PRO A 234 16.31 -9.60 29.10
C PRO A 234 16.34 -10.93 28.33
N LYS A 235 15.26 -11.71 28.34
CA LYS A 235 15.12 -12.94 27.57
C LYS A 235 14.77 -12.71 26.08
N VAL A 236 14.40 -11.49 25.70
CA VAL A 236 14.15 -11.14 24.30
C VAL A 236 15.46 -10.84 23.60
N SER A 237 15.66 -11.40 22.42
CA SER A 237 16.81 -11.14 21.57
C SER A 237 16.38 -10.66 20.18
N HIS A 238 17.31 -10.13 19.38
CA HIS A 238 17.06 -9.79 17.98
C HIS A 238 16.52 -10.96 17.15
N LYS A 239 16.83 -12.21 17.52
CA LYS A 239 16.32 -13.43 16.89
C LYS A 239 14.80 -13.60 17.05
N THR A 240 14.23 -13.04 18.13
CA THR A 240 12.78 -13.04 18.37
C THR A 240 12.01 -12.27 17.30
N PHE A 241 12.66 -11.34 16.61
CA PHE A 241 12.13 -10.64 15.44
C PHE A 241 12.53 -11.31 14.13
N ILE A 242 13.83 -11.56 13.93
CA ILE A 242 14.39 -12.00 12.65
C ILE A 242 13.81 -13.34 12.21
N TYR A 243 13.72 -14.34 13.12
CA TYR A 243 13.28 -15.69 12.75
C TYR A 243 11.81 -15.76 12.33
N PRO A 244 10.84 -15.12 13.04
CA PRO A 244 9.47 -15.05 12.56
C PRO A 244 9.35 -14.40 11.16
N ILE A 245 10.07 -13.31 10.91
CA ILE A 245 10.00 -12.63 9.62
C ILE A 245 10.59 -13.47 8.49
N ILE A 246 11.75 -14.08 8.71
CA ILE A 246 12.35 -15.01 7.73
C ILE A 246 11.42 -16.20 7.50
N MET A 247 10.83 -16.76 8.56
CA MET A 247 9.88 -17.87 8.46
C MET A 247 8.65 -17.47 7.63
N LEU A 248 8.06 -16.29 7.89
CA LEU A 248 6.93 -15.77 7.13
C LEU A 248 7.26 -15.68 5.64
N VAL A 249 8.39 -15.06 5.30
CA VAL A 249 8.81 -14.88 3.90
C VAL A 249 9.10 -16.22 3.23
N ILE A 250 9.80 -17.13 3.90
CA ILE A 250 10.09 -18.45 3.33
C ILE A 250 8.80 -19.25 3.12
N LEU A 251 7.92 -19.30 4.12
CA LEU A 251 6.65 -20.03 4.01
C LEU A 251 5.75 -19.44 2.92
N ALA A 252 5.73 -18.11 2.76
CA ALA A 252 4.99 -17.47 1.69
C ALA A 252 5.56 -17.85 0.32
N ILE A 253 6.86 -17.66 0.08
CA ILE A 253 7.47 -17.93 -1.22
C ILE A 253 7.37 -19.43 -1.57
N VAL A 254 7.80 -20.30 -0.66
CA VAL A 254 7.77 -21.76 -0.88
C VAL A 254 6.34 -22.25 -1.02
N GLY A 255 5.42 -21.72 -0.20
CA GLY A 255 4.02 -22.06 -0.25
C GLY A 255 3.36 -21.68 -1.58
N ILE A 256 3.62 -20.48 -2.10
CA ILE A 256 3.12 -20.02 -3.42
C ILE A 256 3.64 -20.94 -4.52
N ILE A 257 4.95 -21.24 -4.54
CA ILE A 257 5.55 -22.11 -5.56
C ILE A 257 4.93 -23.51 -5.50
N VAL A 258 4.87 -24.11 -4.32
CA VAL A 258 4.36 -25.48 -4.13
C VAL A 258 2.86 -25.55 -4.47
N ALA A 259 2.06 -24.63 -3.95
CA ALA A 259 0.62 -24.60 -4.21
C ALA A 259 0.30 -24.32 -5.68
N GLY A 260 1.05 -23.42 -6.35
CA GLY A 260 0.91 -23.16 -7.79
C GLY A 260 1.24 -24.40 -8.65
N ILE A 261 2.34 -25.11 -8.33
CA ILE A 261 2.67 -26.37 -9.02
C ILE A 261 1.55 -27.41 -8.83
N ILE A 262 1.01 -27.53 -7.62
CA ILE A 262 -0.10 -28.44 -7.34
C ILE A 262 -1.34 -28.07 -8.15
N ALA A 263 -1.73 -26.79 -8.15
CA ALA A 263 -2.87 -26.29 -8.88
C ALA A 263 -2.76 -26.56 -10.39
N LEU A 264 -1.59 -26.29 -10.99
CA LEU A 264 -1.32 -26.56 -12.40
C LEU A 264 -1.37 -28.06 -12.75
N LYS A 265 -0.81 -28.92 -11.88
CA LYS A 265 -0.88 -30.38 -12.07
C LYS A 265 -2.32 -30.90 -12.03
N ILE A 266 -3.17 -30.37 -11.16
CA ILE A 266 -4.59 -30.71 -11.08
C ILE A 266 -5.31 -30.32 -12.38
N LYS A 267 -4.94 -29.21 -13.01
CA LYS A 267 -5.46 -28.75 -14.32
C LYS A 267 -4.93 -29.55 -15.52
N GLY A 268 -4.03 -30.52 -15.32
CA GLY A 268 -3.53 -31.42 -16.38
C GLY A 268 -2.39 -30.84 -17.22
N GLY A 269 -1.71 -29.79 -16.77
CA GLY A 269 -0.58 -29.19 -17.47
C GLY A 269 0.75 -29.93 -17.28
N GLY A 270 1.67 -29.86 -18.25
CA GLY A 270 2.96 -30.58 -18.27
C GLY A 270 4.20 -29.68 -18.05
N ASN A 271 4.36 -28.62 -18.80
CA ASN A 271 5.46 -27.67 -18.69
C ASN A 271 4.95 -26.32 -18.20
N PHE A 272 5.48 -25.83 -17.09
CA PHE A 272 5.05 -24.60 -16.44
C PHE A 272 6.15 -23.54 -16.46
N THR A 273 5.81 -22.32 -16.80
CA THR A 273 6.70 -21.17 -16.57
C THR A 273 6.60 -20.70 -15.11
N PRO A 274 7.58 -19.97 -14.59
CA PRO A 274 7.47 -19.36 -13.25
C PRO A 274 6.22 -18.44 -13.13
N ILE A 275 5.81 -17.78 -14.20
CA ILE A 275 4.63 -16.91 -14.24
C ILE A 275 3.35 -17.75 -14.09
N ASP A 276 3.26 -18.89 -14.77
CA ASP A 276 2.10 -19.80 -14.66
C ASP A 276 1.98 -20.32 -13.22
N ILE A 277 3.11 -20.69 -12.59
CA ILE A 277 3.14 -21.18 -11.21
C ILE A 277 2.61 -20.12 -10.24
N ILE A 278 3.08 -18.88 -10.37
CA ILE A 278 2.65 -17.79 -9.49
C ILE A 278 1.20 -17.40 -9.77
N GLY A 279 0.78 -17.36 -11.06
CA GLY A 279 -0.55 -16.96 -11.47
C GLY A 279 -1.66 -17.92 -10.99
N GLU A 280 -1.38 -19.23 -10.95
CA GLU A 280 -2.34 -20.26 -10.52
C GLU A 280 -2.27 -20.59 -9.01
N ALA A 281 -1.32 -19.99 -8.28
CA ALA A 281 -1.22 -20.24 -6.85
C ALA A 281 -2.39 -19.59 -6.09
N PRO A 282 -3.01 -20.30 -5.12
CA PRO A 282 -3.96 -19.71 -4.17
C PRO A 282 -3.18 -18.83 -3.16
N THR A 283 -2.70 -17.69 -3.65
CA THR A 283 -1.70 -16.86 -2.96
C THR A 283 -2.21 -16.37 -1.61
N ILE A 284 -3.47 -15.95 -1.53
CA ILE A 284 -4.03 -15.37 -0.31
C ILE A 284 -4.16 -16.41 0.81
N GLU A 285 -4.61 -17.63 0.46
CA GLU A 285 -4.71 -18.74 1.40
C GLU A 285 -3.31 -19.15 1.90
N VAL A 286 -2.32 -19.15 1.01
CA VAL A 286 -0.92 -19.43 1.37
C VAL A 286 -0.38 -18.35 2.32
N LEU A 287 -0.62 -17.07 2.03
CA LEU A 287 -0.19 -15.96 2.87
C LEU A 287 -0.84 -15.99 4.25
N LEU A 288 -2.15 -16.27 4.31
CA LEU A 288 -2.87 -16.45 5.57
C LEU A 288 -2.29 -17.64 6.36
N GLY A 289 -2.09 -18.78 5.70
CA GLY A 289 -1.50 -19.98 6.32
C GLY A 289 -0.08 -19.74 6.86
N ALA A 290 0.77 -19.07 6.07
CA ALA A 290 2.13 -18.67 6.48
C ALA A 290 2.12 -17.72 7.70
N THR A 291 1.18 -16.77 7.71
CA THR A 291 1.02 -15.82 8.82
C THR A 291 0.56 -16.53 10.09
N LEU A 292 -0.45 -17.41 10.01
CA LEU A 292 -0.94 -18.18 11.15
C LEU A 292 0.14 -19.13 11.70
N ALA A 293 0.89 -19.81 10.83
CA ALA A 293 2.03 -20.64 11.23
C ALA A 293 3.09 -19.81 11.96
N THR A 294 3.36 -18.59 11.47
CA THR A 294 4.32 -17.68 12.09
C THR A 294 3.83 -17.16 13.45
N ILE A 295 2.53 -16.89 13.61
CA ILE A 295 1.92 -16.55 14.91
C ILE A 295 2.10 -17.70 15.90
N ILE A 296 1.80 -18.94 15.48
CA ILE A 296 1.95 -20.14 16.32
C ILE A 296 3.42 -20.31 16.75
N TYR A 297 4.34 -20.22 15.81
CA TYR A 297 5.79 -20.31 16.08
C TYR A 297 6.25 -19.24 17.07
N SER A 298 5.91 -17.96 16.79
CA SER A 298 6.29 -16.83 17.64
C SER A 298 5.72 -16.96 19.04
N SER A 299 4.42 -17.28 19.14
CA SER A 299 3.74 -17.49 20.42
C SER A 299 4.37 -18.61 21.24
N THR A 300 4.68 -19.74 20.59
CA THR A 300 5.32 -20.88 21.25
C THR A 300 6.67 -20.50 21.89
N ILE A 301 7.50 -19.76 21.14
CA ILE A 301 8.79 -19.28 21.67
C ILE A 301 8.59 -18.27 22.80
N LEU A 302 7.66 -17.33 22.65
CA LEU A 302 7.40 -16.31 23.65
C LEU A 302 6.83 -16.90 24.95
N PHE A 303 5.96 -17.92 24.87
CA PHE A 303 5.44 -18.65 26.02
C PHE A 303 6.53 -19.49 26.70
N LYS A 304 7.32 -20.26 25.91
CA LYS A 304 8.42 -21.10 26.42
C LYS A 304 9.44 -20.26 27.21
N ASN A 305 9.74 -19.06 26.72
CA ASN A 305 10.68 -18.14 27.39
C ASN A 305 10.01 -17.30 28.49
N LYS A 306 8.72 -17.50 28.77
CA LYS A 306 7.96 -16.72 29.77
C LYS A 306 8.01 -15.20 29.53
N ILE A 307 8.04 -14.80 28.25
CA ILE A 307 8.01 -13.39 27.84
C ILE A 307 6.58 -12.88 27.87
N ILE A 308 5.63 -13.71 27.42
CA ILE A 308 4.19 -13.42 27.44
C ILE A 308 3.45 -14.51 28.22
N ASN A 309 2.22 -14.16 28.65
CA ASN A 309 1.24 -15.08 29.19
C ASN A 309 -0.02 -15.10 28.30
N ILE A 310 -0.96 -16.00 28.58
CA ILE A 310 -2.20 -16.16 27.79
C ILE A 310 -2.97 -14.84 27.71
N LYS A 311 -3.08 -14.10 28.81
CA LYS A 311 -3.79 -12.82 28.85
C LYS A 311 -3.12 -11.78 27.96
N SER A 312 -1.79 -11.65 28.02
CA SER A 312 -1.03 -10.71 27.16
C SER A 312 -1.06 -11.12 25.69
N PHE A 313 -1.06 -12.43 25.37
CA PHE A 313 -1.23 -12.92 24.02
C PHE A 313 -2.56 -12.45 23.40
N PHE A 314 -3.69 -12.75 24.06
CA PHE A 314 -4.99 -12.31 23.55
C PHE A 314 -5.16 -10.78 23.54
N SER A 315 -4.58 -10.09 24.50
CA SER A 315 -4.58 -8.61 24.53
C SER A 315 -3.81 -8.02 23.34
N SER A 316 -2.62 -8.51 23.04
CA SER A 316 -1.82 -8.04 21.91
C SER A 316 -2.46 -8.42 20.56
N ALA A 317 -2.94 -9.66 20.42
CA ALA A 317 -3.65 -10.09 19.22
C ALA A 317 -4.89 -9.21 18.95
N LYS A 318 -5.72 -8.98 19.98
CA LYS A 318 -6.88 -8.09 19.90
C LYS A 318 -6.47 -6.66 19.49
N SER A 319 -5.41 -6.12 20.10
CA SER A 319 -4.90 -4.79 19.77
C SER A 319 -4.48 -4.70 18.29
N GLY A 320 -3.74 -5.70 17.80
CA GLY A 320 -3.32 -5.75 16.39
C GLY A 320 -4.50 -5.88 15.42
N ILE A 321 -5.46 -6.74 15.73
CA ILE A 321 -6.72 -6.88 14.96
C ILE A 321 -7.48 -5.56 14.93
N MET A 322 -7.66 -4.90 16.07
CA MET A 322 -8.39 -3.62 16.14
C MET A 322 -7.66 -2.49 15.40
N HIS A 323 -6.33 -2.55 15.33
CA HIS A 323 -5.55 -1.61 14.55
C HIS A 323 -5.78 -1.76 13.04
N MET A 324 -5.90 -3.01 12.55
CA MET A 324 -6.15 -3.32 11.14
C MET A 324 -7.64 -3.33 10.75
N LEU A 325 -8.55 -3.26 11.72
CA LEU A 325 -10.00 -3.31 11.46
C LEU A 325 -10.50 -2.19 10.53
N PRO A 326 -10.06 -0.92 10.64
CA PRO A 326 -10.46 0.11 9.68
C PRO A 326 -10.14 -0.25 8.24
N THR A 327 -8.94 -0.78 7.99
CA THR A 327 -8.48 -1.26 6.68
C THR A 327 -9.36 -2.40 6.15
N ALA A 328 -9.65 -3.39 6.99
CA ALA A 328 -10.57 -4.49 6.65
C ALA A 328 -11.97 -3.99 6.26
N LEU A 329 -12.50 -3.01 6.99
CA LEU A 329 -13.79 -2.39 6.68
C LEU A 329 -13.76 -1.54 5.41
N ILE A 330 -12.63 -0.93 5.06
CA ILE A 330 -12.46 -0.22 3.79
C ILE A 330 -12.57 -1.20 2.64
N ILE A 331 -11.88 -2.35 2.70
CA ILE A 331 -11.98 -3.41 1.68
C ILE A 331 -13.43 -3.84 1.51
N LEU A 332 -14.10 -4.11 2.62
CA LEU A 332 -15.49 -4.57 2.61
C LEU A 332 -16.41 -3.58 1.88
N TRP A 333 -16.38 -2.30 2.28
CA TRP A 333 -17.28 -1.29 1.70
C TRP A 333 -16.86 -0.81 0.32
N ALA A 334 -15.56 -0.88 -0.02
CA ALA A 334 -15.07 -0.61 -1.37
C ALA A 334 -15.71 -1.56 -2.40
N THR A 335 -15.85 -2.83 -2.04
CA THR A 335 -16.56 -3.80 -2.88
C THR A 335 -18.02 -3.43 -3.10
N GLY A 336 -18.72 -3.10 -2.02
CA GLY A 336 -20.12 -2.66 -2.15
C GLY A 336 -20.25 -1.44 -3.06
N LEU A 337 -19.32 -0.49 -2.98
CA LEU A 337 -19.28 0.67 -3.87
C LEU A 337 -19.01 0.29 -5.33
N THR A 338 -18.10 -0.67 -5.56
CA THR A 338 -17.80 -1.17 -6.91
C THR A 338 -19.01 -1.85 -7.53
N GLU A 339 -19.70 -2.73 -6.81
CA GLU A 339 -20.90 -3.43 -7.28
C GLU A 339 -22.04 -2.46 -7.60
N VAL A 340 -22.28 -1.49 -6.73
CA VAL A 340 -23.27 -0.42 -6.97
C VAL A 340 -22.88 0.41 -8.20
N SER A 341 -21.61 0.80 -8.33
CA SER A 341 -21.13 1.60 -9.45
C SER A 341 -21.23 0.83 -10.79
N ALA A 342 -21.03 -0.49 -10.75
CA ALA A 342 -21.22 -1.36 -11.90
C ALA A 342 -22.70 -1.41 -12.32
N THR A 343 -23.62 -1.61 -11.38
CA THR A 343 -25.07 -1.60 -11.63
C THR A 343 -25.54 -0.29 -12.23
N LEU A 344 -25.03 0.84 -11.73
CA LEU A 344 -25.35 2.18 -12.23
C LEU A 344 -24.62 2.55 -13.52
N ASN A 345 -23.73 1.71 -14.01
CA ASN A 345 -22.84 1.99 -15.16
C ASN A 345 -22.09 3.32 -15.02
N THR A 346 -21.56 3.57 -13.82
CA THR A 346 -20.83 4.82 -13.48
C THR A 346 -19.65 5.04 -14.44
N GLY A 347 -18.88 3.99 -14.74
CA GLY A 347 -17.74 4.05 -15.67
C GLY A 347 -18.17 4.47 -17.08
N GLY A 348 -19.24 3.87 -17.62
CA GLY A 348 -19.76 4.23 -18.95
C GLY A 348 -20.25 5.68 -19.02
N TYR A 349 -20.86 6.19 -17.95
CA TYR A 349 -21.27 7.60 -17.91
C TYR A 349 -20.06 8.55 -17.87
N ILE A 350 -19.03 8.25 -17.07
CA ILE A 350 -17.78 9.03 -17.03
C ILE A 350 -17.12 9.05 -18.42
N VAL A 351 -17.06 7.89 -19.08
CA VAL A 351 -16.51 7.77 -20.43
C VAL A 351 -17.26 8.70 -21.39
N SER A 352 -18.59 8.67 -21.40
CA SER A 352 -19.38 9.52 -22.30
C SER A 352 -19.22 11.05 -22.05
N LEU A 353 -18.91 11.43 -20.81
CA LEU A 353 -18.63 12.83 -20.47
C LEU A 353 -17.24 13.27 -20.92
N LEU A 354 -16.25 12.37 -20.86
CA LEU A 354 -14.85 12.69 -21.07
C LEU A 354 -14.41 12.45 -22.51
N GLU A 355 -15.06 11.53 -23.24
CA GLU A 355 -14.73 11.17 -24.63
C GLU A 355 -14.48 12.37 -25.56
N PRO A 356 -15.23 13.49 -25.50
CA PRO A 356 -14.98 14.65 -26.35
C PRO A 356 -13.70 15.42 -26.02
N PHE A 357 -13.11 15.23 -24.82
CA PHE A 357 -12.03 16.04 -24.28
C PHE A 357 -10.70 15.31 -24.10
N ILE A 358 -10.72 13.97 -24.03
CA ILE A 358 -9.53 13.18 -23.71
C ILE A 358 -9.29 12.06 -24.74
N THR A 359 -8.00 11.84 -25.02
CA THR A 359 -7.57 10.70 -25.83
C THR A 359 -7.15 9.54 -24.92
N ALA A 360 -7.15 8.30 -25.47
CA ALA A 360 -6.74 7.11 -24.74
C ALA A 360 -5.35 7.28 -24.08
N SER A 361 -4.41 7.96 -24.76
CA SER A 361 -3.07 8.20 -24.25
C SER A 361 -3.01 9.08 -22.99
N MET A 362 -4.03 9.88 -22.72
CA MET A 362 -4.09 10.73 -21.53
C MET A 362 -4.65 10.02 -20.29
N ILE A 363 -5.35 8.89 -20.47
CA ILE A 363 -6.07 8.21 -19.39
C ILE A 363 -5.19 7.90 -18.18
N PRO A 364 -4.02 7.22 -18.29
CA PRO A 364 -3.24 6.87 -17.12
C PRO A 364 -2.73 8.10 -16.35
N SER A 365 -2.34 9.17 -17.05
CA SER A 365 -1.89 10.40 -16.41
C SER A 365 -3.04 11.12 -15.68
N ILE A 366 -4.23 11.16 -16.27
CA ILE A 366 -5.43 11.74 -15.62
C ILE A 366 -5.82 10.91 -14.40
N VAL A 367 -5.83 9.59 -14.52
CA VAL A 367 -6.12 8.65 -13.43
C VAL A 367 -5.11 8.81 -12.29
N PHE A 368 -3.82 8.95 -12.62
CA PHE A 368 -2.77 9.23 -11.62
C PHE A 368 -3.04 10.51 -10.83
N LEU A 369 -3.37 11.61 -11.51
CA LEU A 369 -3.72 12.87 -10.84
C LEU A 369 -5.02 12.78 -10.06
N MET A 370 -6.04 12.08 -10.56
CA MET A 370 -7.30 11.87 -9.87
C MET A 370 -7.07 11.11 -8.57
N ALA A 371 -6.32 10.01 -8.61
CA ALA A 371 -5.96 9.23 -7.43
C ALA A 371 -5.15 10.07 -6.42
N LEU A 372 -4.19 10.87 -6.89
CA LEU A 372 -3.42 11.79 -6.05
C LEU A 372 -4.34 12.80 -5.33
N LEU A 373 -5.24 13.45 -6.05
CA LEU A 373 -6.15 14.45 -5.47
C LEU A 373 -7.11 13.83 -4.46
N ILE A 374 -7.65 12.63 -4.75
CA ILE A 374 -8.52 11.90 -3.82
C ILE A 374 -7.75 11.49 -2.57
N SER A 375 -6.50 11.03 -2.71
CA SER A 375 -5.64 10.69 -1.57
C SER A 375 -5.34 11.92 -0.70
N VAL A 376 -4.97 13.05 -1.30
CA VAL A 376 -4.81 14.32 -0.58
C VAL A 376 -6.10 14.72 0.14
N ALA A 377 -7.25 14.55 -0.50
CA ALA A 377 -8.54 14.92 0.07
C ALA A 377 -8.94 14.02 1.25
N THR A 378 -8.78 12.70 1.10
CA THR A 378 -9.21 11.71 2.10
C THR A 378 -8.21 11.53 3.24
N GLY A 379 -6.94 11.79 2.97
CA GLY A 379 -5.85 11.58 3.94
C GLY A 379 -5.37 10.14 4.03
N PHE A 380 -5.76 9.27 3.08
CA PHE A 380 -5.45 7.85 3.14
C PHE A 380 -5.43 7.21 1.74
N CYS A 381 -4.27 6.69 1.33
CA CYS A 381 -4.05 6.15 -0.02
C CYS A 381 -4.94 4.94 -0.36
N TRP A 382 -5.20 4.04 0.59
CA TRP A 382 -6.05 2.88 0.37
C TRP A 382 -7.47 3.27 -0.04
N SER A 383 -8.04 4.29 0.59
CA SER A 383 -9.35 4.82 0.19
C SER A 383 -9.35 5.42 -1.19
N SER A 384 -8.26 6.11 -1.55
CA SER A 384 -8.11 6.66 -2.89
C SER A 384 -8.09 5.55 -3.94
N MET A 385 -7.34 4.46 -3.70
CA MET A 385 -7.33 3.28 -4.58
C MET A 385 -8.72 2.68 -4.73
N ALA A 386 -9.44 2.47 -3.60
CA ALA A 386 -10.78 1.89 -3.60
C ALA A 386 -11.80 2.69 -4.42
N ILE A 387 -11.72 4.02 -4.35
CA ILE A 387 -12.63 4.92 -5.09
C ILE A 387 -12.21 5.00 -6.56
N THR A 388 -10.91 5.08 -6.82
CA THR A 388 -10.38 5.40 -8.16
C THR A 388 -10.32 4.17 -9.06
N MET A 389 -10.04 2.96 -8.53
CA MET A 389 -9.83 1.76 -9.33
C MET A 389 -11.02 1.40 -10.23
N PRO A 390 -12.27 1.36 -9.77
CA PRO A 390 -13.42 1.09 -10.63
C PRO A 390 -13.59 2.13 -11.75
N ILE A 391 -13.33 3.40 -11.44
CA ILE A 391 -13.41 4.51 -12.41
C ILE A 391 -12.33 4.34 -13.48
N ALA A 392 -11.10 4.04 -13.06
CA ALA A 392 -9.97 3.83 -13.95
C ALA A 392 -10.18 2.66 -14.91
N PHE A 393 -10.75 1.55 -14.43
CA PHE A 393 -11.12 0.41 -15.27
C PHE A 393 -12.22 0.78 -16.27
N GLY A 394 -13.24 1.53 -15.84
CA GLY A 394 -14.27 2.05 -16.75
C GLY A 394 -13.67 2.88 -17.88
N MET A 395 -12.74 3.80 -17.57
CA MET A 395 -12.04 4.61 -18.57
C MET A 395 -11.12 3.76 -19.47
N ALA A 396 -10.38 2.82 -18.91
CA ALA A 396 -9.48 1.95 -19.68
C ALA A 396 -10.25 1.07 -20.66
N MET A 397 -11.37 0.49 -20.23
CA MET A 397 -12.20 -0.38 -21.08
C MET A 397 -13.01 0.40 -22.11
N GLY A 398 -13.54 1.57 -21.74
CA GLY A 398 -14.37 2.37 -22.63
C GLY A 398 -13.59 3.18 -23.66
N LEU A 399 -12.53 3.88 -23.27
CA LEU A 399 -11.74 4.77 -24.14
C LEU A 399 -10.40 4.17 -24.54
N GLY A 400 -9.79 3.37 -23.66
CA GLY A 400 -8.44 2.81 -23.85
C GLY A 400 -8.40 1.49 -24.60
N GLY A 401 -9.55 0.88 -24.92
CA GLY A 401 -9.62 -0.40 -25.62
C GLY A 401 -9.28 -1.61 -24.77
N GLY A 402 -9.18 -1.49 -23.43
CA GLY A 402 -8.89 -2.60 -22.52
C GLY A 402 -7.44 -3.12 -22.60
N GLY A 403 -7.27 -4.45 -22.51
CA GLY A 403 -5.96 -5.09 -22.66
C GLY A 403 -4.90 -4.58 -21.66
N GLU A 404 -3.75 -4.18 -22.19
CA GLU A 404 -2.63 -3.67 -21.40
C GLU A 404 -2.95 -2.36 -20.65
N MET A 405 -3.87 -1.55 -21.15
CA MET A 405 -4.29 -0.29 -20.53
C MET A 405 -4.80 -0.50 -19.11
N VAL A 406 -5.44 -1.62 -18.81
CA VAL A 406 -5.94 -1.96 -17.47
C VAL A 406 -4.80 -2.01 -16.44
N TYR A 407 -3.65 -2.59 -16.81
CA TYR A 407 -2.48 -2.68 -15.93
C TYR A 407 -1.79 -1.32 -15.77
N ILE A 408 -1.71 -0.53 -16.85
CA ILE A 408 -1.13 0.83 -16.81
C ILE A 408 -1.94 1.73 -15.88
N VAL A 409 -3.28 1.73 -15.99
CA VAL A 409 -4.12 2.53 -15.12
C VAL A 409 -4.10 2.04 -13.67
N SER A 410 -3.95 0.72 -13.43
CA SER A 410 -3.78 0.19 -12.07
C SER A 410 -2.50 0.73 -11.42
N GLY A 411 -1.37 0.70 -12.12
CA GLY A 411 -0.13 1.32 -11.65
C GLY A 411 -0.26 2.82 -11.43
N ALA A 412 -1.04 3.51 -12.27
CA ALA A 412 -1.32 4.94 -12.12
C ALA A 412 -2.19 5.24 -10.89
N VAL A 413 -3.22 4.43 -10.61
CA VAL A 413 -4.06 4.54 -9.40
C VAL A 413 -3.21 4.37 -8.15
N ILE A 414 -2.44 3.29 -8.08
CA ILE A 414 -1.59 2.97 -6.93
C ILE A 414 -0.56 4.07 -6.72
N GLY A 415 0.19 4.41 -7.77
CA GLY A 415 1.21 5.45 -7.71
C GLY A 415 0.66 6.83 -7.34
N GLY A 416 -0.48 7.23 -7.91
CA GLY A 416 -1.16 8.48 -7.59
C GLY A 416 -1.66 8.53 -6.14
N SER A 417 -2.27 7.45 -5.67
CA SER A 417 -2.76 7.35 -4.29
C SER A 417 -1.62 7.50 -3.28
N ILE A 418 -0.50 6.81 -3.49
CA ILE A 418 0.69 6.91 -2.62
C ILE A 418 1.33 8.30 -2.74
N ALA A 419 1.38 8.88 -3.95
CA ALA A 419 1.91 10.22 -4.16
C ALA A 419 1.14 11.27 -3.35
N GLY A 420 -0.19 11.18 -3.33
CA GLY A 420 -1.04 12.08 -2.53
C GLY A 420 -0.80 11.93 -1.04
N ASP A 421 -0.65 10.70 -0.57
CA ASP A 421 -0.42 10.37 0.83
C ASP A 421 0.90 10.97 1.37
N LEU A 422 1.97 10.89 0.57
CA LEU A 422 3.27 11.47 0.89
C LEU A 422 3.31 13.02 0.91
N LEU A 423 2.31 13.69 0.34
CA LEU A 423 2.24 15.16 0.28
C LEU A 423 1.51 15.79 1.47
N ILE A 424 0.90 15.00 2.34
CA ILE A 424 0.04 15.50 3.42
C ILE A 424 0.56 15.16 4.81
N PRO A 425 0.47 16.09 5.77
CA PRO A 425 0.99 15.87 7.12
C PRO A 425 0.02 15.11 8.04
N TYR A 426 -1.17 14.77 7.58
CA TYR A 426 -2.20 14.07 8.34
C TYR A 426 -2.48 12.65 7.83
N SER A 427 -1.69 12.14 6.90
CA SER A 427 -1.68 10.73 6.54
C SER A 427 -1.18 9.88 7.70
N ASP A 428 -1.72 8.68 7.85
CA ASP A 428 -1.38 7.76 8.93
C ASP A 428 0.09 7.31 8.86
N ILE A 429 0.60 6.96 7.69
CA ILE A 429 2.02 6.58 7.52
C ILE A 429 2.95 7.77 7.74
N THR A 430 2.60 8.97 7.27
CA THR A 430 3.37 10.20 7.52
C THR A 430 3.43 10.53 9.02
N ILE A 431 2.29 10.39 9.74
CA ILE A 431 2.24 10.59 11.19
C ILE A 431 3.08 9.53 11.89
N LEU A 432 2.95 8.26 11.49
CA LEU A 432 3.71 7.15 12.08
C LEU A 432 5.22 7.36 11.92
N GLY A 433 5.69 7.63 10.70
CA GLY A 433 7.10 7.86 10.41
C GLY A 433 7.67 9.07 11.16
N ALA A 434 6.96 10.19 11.09
CA ALA A 434 7.37 11.42 11.78
C ALA A 434 7.40 11.25 13.30
N SER A 435 6.34 10.69 13.92
CA SER A 435 6.27 10.50 15.37
C SER A 435 7.33 9.51 15.87
N SER A 436 7.54 8.40 15.17
CA SER A 436 8.56 7.40 15.51
C SER A 436 9.98 7.97 15.47
N MET A 437 10.27 8.87 14.54
CA MET A 437 11.55 9.59 14.48
C MET A 437 11.62 10.80 15.41
N GLY A 438 10.51 11.18 16.04
CA GLY A 438 10.43 12.39 16.86
C GLY A 438 10.54 13.68 16.06
N VAL A 439 9.85 13.75 14.94
CA VAL A 439 9.77 14.89 14.02
C VAL A 439 8.29 15.31 13.89
N SER A 440 8.02 16.58 13.64
CA SER A 440 6.65 17.03 13.28
C SER A 440 6.31 16.57 11.87
N SER A 441 5.11 15.99 11.67
CA SER A 441 4.61 15.56 10.35
C SER A 441 4.63 16.71 9.33
N ILE A 442 4.29 17.93 9.74
CA ILE A 442 4.35 19.13 8.90
C ILE A 442 5.79 19.41 8.43
N ASN A 443 6.78 19.31 9.35
CA ASN A 443 8.17 19.53 9.00
C ASN A 443 8.70 18.41 8.12
N HIS A 444 8.27 17.18 8.34
CA HIS A 444 8.60 16.05 7.50
C HIS A 444 8.13 16.28 6.06
N VAL A 445 6.84 16.53 5.83
CA VAL A 445 6.28 16.79 4.50
C VAL A 445 6.95 18.00 3.83
N LYS A 446 7.08 19.13 4.54
CA LYS A 446 7.77 20.32 4.00
C LYS A 446 9.23 20.04 3.60
N SER A 447 9.90 19.12 4.31
CA SER A 447 11.31 18.82 4.06
C SER A 447 11.53 18.06 2.74
N HIS A 448 10.66 17.10 2.42
CA HIS A 448 10.81 16.26 1.22
C HIS A 448 9.86 16.64 0.06
N PHE A 449 9.00 17.64 0.24
CA PHE A 449 7.98 18.06 -0.74
C PHE A 449 8.52 18.18 -2.17
N LYS A 450 9.66 18.88 -2.35
CA LYS A 450 10.27 19.05 -3.68
C LYS A 450 10.67 17.73 -4.32
N GLN A 451 11.11 16.77 -3.50
CA GLN A 451 11.57 15.48 -3.94
C GLN A 451 10.41 14.64 -4.45
N VAL A 452 9.34 14.55 -3.68
CA VAL A 452 8.12 13.84 -4.09
C VAL A 452 7.48 14.50 -5.31
N MET A 453 7.36 15.82 -5.32
CA MET A 453 6.82 16.56 -6.49
C MET A 453 7.64 16.32 -7.76
N THR A 454 8.95 16.20 -7.65
CA THR A 454 9.80 15.88 -8.82
C THR A 454 9.45 14.49 -9.37
N VAL A 455 9.28 13.49 -8.50
CA VAL A 455 8.89 12.14 -8.92
C VAL A 455 7.48 12.15 -9.51
N ILE A 456 6.53 12.89 -8.92
CA ILE A 456 5.16 13.05 -9.45
C ILE A 456 5.18 13.57 -10.88
N VAL A 457 5.90 14.65 -11.16
CA VAL A 457 5.96 15.24 -12.51
C VAL A 457 6.57 14.27 -13.52
N VAL A 458 7.65 13.60 -13.16
CA VAL A 458 8.30 12.62 -14.04
C VAL A 458 7.40 11.41 -14.28
N SER A 459 6.70 10.92 -13.24
CA SER A 459 5.75 9.81 -13.36
C SER A 459 4.54 10.16 -14.21
N PHE A 460 4.00 11.38 -14.07
CA PHE A 460 2.88 11.86 -14.87
C PHE A 460 3.21 11.80 -16.38
N VAL A 461 4.38 12.29 -16.78
CA VAL A 461 4.85 12.21 -18.16
C VAL A 461 5.13 10.77 -18.56
N GLY A 462 5.68 9.96 -17.65
CA GLY A 462 5.95 8.55 -17.89
C GLY A 462 4.67 7.74 -18.12
N PHE A 463 3.60 7.97 -17.37
CA PHE A 463 2.31 7.33 -17.60
C PHE A 463 1.70 7.69 -18.96
N TRP A 464 1.87 8.93 -19.40
CA TRP A 464 1.46 9.33 -20.74
C TRP A 464 2.26 8.57 -21.82
N ALA A 465 3.58 8.45 -21.64
CA ALA A 465 4.42 7.71 -22.58
C ALA A 465 4.08 6.20 -22.62
N LEU A 466 3.76 5.58 -21.47
CA LEU A 466 3.27 4.19 -21.40
C LEU A 466 1.98 4.01 -22.21
N ALA A 467 1.05 4.93 -22.10
CA ALA A 467 -0.20 4.90 -22.86
C ALA A 467 -0.02 5.11 -24.36
N MET A 468 1.12 5.66 -24.78
CA MET A 468 1.54 5.75 -26.20
C MET A 468 2.28 4.49 -26.68
N SER A 469 2.18 3.38 -25.93
CA SER A 469 2.84 2.11 -26.22
C SER A 469 4.37 2.16 -26.22
N VAL A 470 4.96 3.14 -25.53
CA VAL A 470 6.40 3.12 -25.26
C VAL A 470 6.70 2.00 -24.26
N PRO A 471 7.67 1.10 -24.56
CA PRO A 471 7.97 -0.02 -23.65
C PRO A 471 8.25 0.44 -22.21
N ALA A 472 7.66 -0.23 -21.22
CA ALA A 472 7.75 0.17 -19.82
C ALA A 472 9.21 0.28 -19.31
N THR A 473 10.09 -0.61 -19.77
CA THR A 473 11.53 -0.56 -19.46
C THR A 473 12.19 0.72 -19.98
N VAL A 474 11.84 1.18 -21.20
CA VAL A 474 12.37 2.42 -21.76
C VAL A 474 11.88 3.62 -20.97
N VAL A 475 10.57 3.67 -20.64
CA VAL A 475 10.00 4.76 -19.84
C VAL A 475 10.68 4.81 -18.47
N LEU A 476 10.85 3.66 -17.81
CA LEU A 476 11.49 3.59 -16.49
C LEU A 476 12.95 4.09 -16.56
N LEU A 477 13.74 3.63 -17.52
CA LEU A 477 15.15 4.02 -17.66
C LEU A 477 15.31 5.50 -17.99
N LEU A 478 14.51 6.05 -18.91
CA LEU A 478 14.54 7.46 -19.23
C LEU A 478 14.11 8.33 -18.04
N SER A 479 13.05 7.94 -17.35
CA SER A 479 12.58 8.64 -16.15
C SER A 479 13.63 8.60 -15.02
N ALA A 480 14.28 7.46 -14.81
CA ALA A 480 15.38 7.33 -13.85
C ALA A 480 16.58 8.20 -14.23
N ALA A 481 16.94 8.25 -15.52
CA ALA A 481 18.02 9.13 -16.01
C ALA A 481 17.70 10.61 -15.78
N ILE A 482 16.46 11.04 -16.02
CA ILE A 482 15.99 12.41 -15.73
C ILE A 482 16.12 12.70 -14.23
N LEU A 483 15.64 11.80 -13.36
CA LEU A 483 15.74 11.97 -11.91
C LEU A 483 17.20 12.01 -11.44
N TYR A 484 18.07 11.19 -12.02
CA TYR A 484 19.50 11.22 -11.73
C TYR A 484 20.13 12.56 -12.14
N GLY A 485 19.82 13.07 -13.32
CA GLY A 485 20.27 14.39 -13.79
C GLY A 485 19.81 15.51 -12.84
N ILE A 486 18.53 15.50 -12.44
CA ILE A 486 17.98 16.45 -11.47
C ILE A 486 18.72 16.35 -10.13
N HIS A 487 18.99 15.12 -9.67
CA HIS A 487 19.73 14.90 -8.42
C HIS A 487 21.15 15.45 -8.49
N VAL A 488 21.87 15.20 -9.58
CA VAL A 488 23.26 15.69 -9.75
C VAL A 488 23.32 17.22 -9.74
N ILE A 489 22.38 17.88 -10.42
CA ILE A 489 22.38 19.35 -10.60
C ILE A 489 21.88 20.09 -9.35
N TRP A 490 20.80 19.61 -8.72
CA TRP A 490 20.07 20.38 -7.70
C TRP A 490 20.13 19.82 -6.27
N ALA A 491 20.55 18.56 -6.10
CA ALA A 491 20.62 17.99 -4.75
C ALA A 491 21.81 18.57 -3.95
N LYS A 492 21.53 18.94 -2.71
CA LYS A 492 22.51 19.54 -1.79
C LYS A 492 22.94 18.52 -0.74
N PRO A 493 24.17 18.63 -0.20
CA PRO A 493 24.60 17.79 0.93
C PRO A 493 23.64 17.87 2.12
N ILE A 494 23.50 16.74 2.82
CA ILE A 494 22.60 16.57 3.97
C ILE A 494 23.14 17.31 5.19
#